data_5fbd7be442b6fdccf601ae57639112f1
#
_entry.id   5fbd7be442b6fdccf601ae57639112f1
#
_cell.length_a   1.000
_cell.length_b   1.000
_cell.length_c   1.000
_cell.angle_alpha   90.00
_cell.angle_beta   90.00
_cell.angle_gamma   90.00
#
_symmetry.space_group_name_H-M   'P 1'
#
loop_
_entity.id
_entity.type
_entity.pdbx_description
1 polymer ?
#
loop_
_entity_poly.entity_id
_entity_poly.type
_entity_poly.pdbx_seq_one_letter_code
_entity_poly.pdbx_strand_id
1 'polypeptide(L)'
;MNIKLAILDLNDNTTNLGLRSIVEHVEAFSDTFTYEIFDVRYKNEIPSLDFDVYISSGGPGDPRVGDGIWDVNYHKWIDALIANNLDESKNKKYVFFICHSFQIACIHFNFGELGLRNKKSFGTYPCYLTANGLYEEVFKGLPNPMYIADFRSYEVLGDHYEAKSATFPKILAVEQIDMMDHRDRAIMAVRYSPEMIGTQFHPEAYAAGMYDYFNQPERKAMVVEEHGEERFNQMVRDLAH
;
A
#
# COMPACT_ATOMS: atom_id res chain seq x y z
N MET A 1 10.94 -17.52 -18.18
CA MET A 1 9.71 -18.00 -17.47
C MET A 1 8.81 -16.79 -17.39
N ASN A 2 7.60 -16.84 -17.91
CA ASN A 2 6.70 -15.70 -17.90
C ASN A 2 5.85 -15.76 -16.62
N ILE A 3 5.96 -14.76 -15.75
CA ILE A 3 5.26 -14.68 -14.47
C ILE A 3 3.88 -14.05 -14.74
N LYS A 4 2.81 -14.72 -14.29
CA LYS A 4 1.46 -14.21 -14.39
C LYS A 4 1.15 -13.30 -13.20
N LEU A 5 0.77 -12.06 -13.46
CA LEU A 5 0.48 -11.07 -12.45
C LEU A 5 -0.98 -10.61 -12.54
N ALA A 6 -1.68 -10.57 -11.40
CA ALA A 6 -3.01 -9.97 -11.28
C ALA A 6 -2.90 -8.62 -10.59
N ILE A 7 -3.46 -7.57 -11.18
CA ILE A 7 -3.61 -6.26 -10.55
C ILE A 7 -5.07 -6.13 -10.09
N LEU A 8 -5.26 -5.98 -8.78
CA LEU A 8 -6.57 -5.79 -8.17
C LEU A 8 -6.82 -4.29 -8.00
N ASP A 9 -7.77 -3.76 -8.75
CA ASP A 9 -8.18 -2.36 -8.66
C ASP A 9 -9.26 -2.16 -7.59
N LEU A 10 -8.91 -1.42 -6.53
CA LEU A 10 -9.81 -1.04 -5.45
C LEU A 10 -10.29 0.41 -5.54
N ASN A 11 -10.12 1.09 -6.67
CA ASN A 11 -10.46 2.51 -6.81
C ASN A 11 -11.95 2.82 -7.05
N ASP A 12 -12.82 1.81 -7.11
CA ASP A 12 -14.28 1.97 -7.22
C ASP A 12 -14.67 2.86 -8.42
N ASN A 13 -14.21 2.48 -9.60
CA ASN A 13 -14.41 3.21 -10.86
C ASN A 13 -13.92 4.68 -10.85
N THR A 14 -13.04 5.03 -9.93
CA THR A 14 -12.45 6.37 -9.85
C THR A 14 -11.09 6.38 -10.56
N THR A 15 -10.92 7.27 -11.54
CA THR A 15 -9.62 7.45 -12.21
C THR A 15 -8.54 7.77 -11.18
N ASN A 16 -7.51 6.95 -11.13
CA ASN A 16 -6.47 7.03 -10.11
C ASN A 16 -5.07 6.95 -10.72
N LEU A 17 -4.18 7.85 -10.27
CA LEU A 17 -2.78 7.86 -10.70
C LEU A 17 -2.05 6.60 -10.21
N GLY A 18 -2.37 6.09 -9.04
CA GLY A 18 -1.73 4.90 -8.47
C GLY A 18 -1.91 3.66 -9.34
N LEU A 19 -3.14 3.37 -9.78
CA LEU A 19 -3.38 2.24 -10.70
C LEU A 19 -2.58 2.39 -11.99
N ARG A 20 -2.59 3.59 -12.58
CA ARG A 20 -1.81 3.88 -13.79
C ARG A 20 -0.31 3.65 -13.54
N SER A 21 0.23 4.11 -12.42
CA SER A 21 1.64 3.93 -12.08
C SER A 21 2.00 2.46 -11.86
N ILE A 22 1.10 1.65 -11.23
CA ILE A 22 1.30 0.20 -11.12
C ILE A 22 1.43 -0.43 -12.51
N VAL A 23 0.51 -0.09 -13.44
CA VAL A 23 0.54 -0.62 -14.81
C VAL A 23 1.82 -0.21 -15.53
N GLU A 24 2.21 1.07 -15.49
CA GLU A 24 3.44 1.58 -16.11
C GLU A 24 4.69 0.84 -15.58
N HIS A 25 4.77 0.58 -14.27
CA HIS A 25 5.86 -0.20 -13.70
C HIS A 25 5.87 -1.66 -14.18
N VAL A 26 4.71 -2.32 -14.24
CA VAL A 26 4.61 -3.70 -14.73
C VAL A 26 4.98 -3.79 -16.20
N GLU A 27 4.53 -2.84 -17.03
CA GLU A 27 4.84 -2.77 -18.46
C GLU A 27 6.34 -2.55 -18.75
N ALA A 28 7.04 -1.84 -17.85
CA ALA A 28 8.49 -1.69 -17.93
C ALA A 28 9.24 -3.04 -17.83
N PHE A 29 8.58 -4.09 -17.32
CA PHE A 29 9.10 -5.45 -17.20
C PHE A 29 8.28 -6.46 -18.02
N SER A 30 7.71 -6.03 -19.15
CA SER A 30 6.84 -6.86 -20.02
C SER A 30 7.49 -8.15 -20.54
N ASP A 31 8.82 -8.21 -20.62
CA ASP A 31 9.56 -9.43 -20.94
C ASP A 31 9.49 -10.50 -19.81
N THR A 32 9.16 -10.08 -18.60
CA THR A 32 9.11 -10.93 -17.40
C THR A 32 7.70 -11.24 -16.99
N PHE A 33 6.77 -10.27 -17.10
CA PHE A 33 5.40 -10.38 -16.63
C PHE A 33 4.38 -10.33 -17.76
N THR A 34 3.32 -11.15 -17.61
CA THR A 34 2.03 -10.89 -18.25
C THR A 34 1.04 -10.52 -17.16
N TYR A 35 0.15 -9.55 -17.41
CA TYR A 35 -0.78 -9.12 -16.38
C TYR A 35 -2.22 -9.02 -16.85
N GLU A 36 -3.14 -9.10 -15.88
CA GLU A 36 -4.56 -8.82 -16.04
C GLU A 36 -5.02 -7.89 -14.91
N ILE A 37 -5.99 -7.02 -15.19
CA ILE A 37 -6.57 -6.09 -14.21
C ILE A 37 -7.96 -6.55 -13.83
N PHE A 38 -8.26 -6.59 -12.53
CA PHE A 38 -9.53 -7.00 -11.95
C PHE A 38 -10.15 -5.82 -11.20
N ASP A 39 -11.32 -5.37 -11.63
CA ASP A 39 -12.08 -4.30 -10.97
C ASP A 39 -12.85 -4.89 -9.78
N VAL A 40 -12.19 -4.88 -8.62
CA VAL A 40 -12.67 -5.57 -7.42
C VAL A 40 -13.90 -4.91 -6.83
N ARG A 41 -13.88 -3.58 -6.67
CA ARG A 41 -14.95 -2.89 -5.93
C ARG A 41 -16.17 -2.60 -6.79
N TYR A 42 -15.97 -2.08 -7.99
CA TYR A 42 -17.09 -1.66 -8.85
C TYR A 42 -17.74 -2.83 -9.58
N LYS A 43 -16.93 -3.83 -10.03
CA LYS A 43 -17.45 -4.99 -10.77
C LYS A 43 -17.45 -6.30 -9.99
N ASN A 44 -16.88 -6.30 -8.79
CA ASN A 44 -16.70 -7.52 -7.99
C ASN A 44 -15.91 -8.62 -8.75
N GLU A 45 -14.89 -8.20 -9.51
CA GLU A 45 -13.99 -9.11 -10.21
C GLU A 45 -12.88 -9.55 -9.26
N ILE A 46 -12.87 -10.81 -8.87
CA ILE A 46 -11.83 -11.40 -8.00
C ILE A 46 -11.00 -12.39 -8.84
N PRO A 47 -9.65 -12.26 -8.87
CA PRO A 47 -8.82 -13.17 -9.64
C PRO A 47 -8.84 -14.59 -9.04
N SER A 48 -8.70 -15.59 -9.93
CA SER A 48 -8.43 -16.97 -9.52
C SER A 48 -7.01 -17.09 -8.92
N LEU A 49 -6.68 -18.29 -8.40
CA LEU A 49 -5.32 -18.60 -7.93
C LEU A 49 -4.37 -19.05 -9.05
N ASP A 50 -4.67 -18.78 -10.32
CA ASP A 50 -3.82 -19.14 -11.47
C ASP A 50 -2.68 -18.16 -11.74
N PHE A 51 -2.66 -17.02 -11.04
CA PHE A 51 -1.58 -16.03 -11.09
C PHE A 51 -0.47 -16.39 -10.09
N ASP A 52 0.73 -15.93 -10.36
CA ASP A 52 1.90 -16.16 -9.50
C ASP A 52 2.09 -15.02 -8.49
N VAL A 53 1.79 -13.79 -8.93
CA VAL A 53 1.92 -12.55 -8.17
C VAL A 53 0.63 -11.74 -8.24
N TYR A 54 0.29 -11.07 -7.15
CA TYR A 54 -0.86 -10.19 -7.05
C TYR A 54 -0.42 -8.84 -6.49
N ILE A 55 -0.83 -7.75 -7.13
CA ILE A 55 -0.68 -6.38 -6.61
C ILE A 55 -2.08 -5.85 -6.35
N SER A 56 -2.39 -5.55 -5.10
CA SER A 56 -3.66 -4.96 -4.72
C SER A 56 -3.48 -3.47 -4.44
N SER A 57 -4.18 -2.65 -5.20
CA SER A 57 -4.03 -1.20 -5.23
C SER A 57 -4.55 -0.51 -3.97
N GLY A 58 -4.22 0.76 -3.83
CA GLY A 58 -4.93 1.68 -2.96
C GLY A 58 -6.40 1.85 -3.38
N GLY A 59 -7.15 2.63 -2.61
CA GLY A 59 -8.54 2.92 -2.90
C GLY A 59 -9.11 3.98 -1.97
N PRO A 60 -10.23 4.62 -2.31
CA PRO A 60 -10.88 5.62 -1.48
C PRO A 60 -11.73 5.00 -0.36
N GLY A 61 -12.04 5.81 0.65
CA GLY A 61 -13.04 5.51 1.68
C GLY A 61 -12.50 4.82 2.92
N ASP A 62 -13.42 4.37 3.76
CA ASP A 62 -13.13 3.63 5.00
C ASP A 62 -12.88 2.15 4.67
N PRO A 63 -11.72 1.59 5.02
CA PRO A 63 -11.40 0.18 4.71
C PRO A 63 -12.23 -0.84 5.48
N ARG A 64 -13.04 -0.41 6.47
CA ARG A 64 -13.99 -1.26 7.21
C ARG A 64 -15.35 -1.35 6.53
N VAL A 65 -15.59 -0.52 5.50
CA VAL A 65 -16.89 -0.40 4.85
C VAL A 65 -16.84 -1.01 3.46
N GLY A 66 -17.63 -2.06 3.26
CA GLY A 66 -17.87 -2.68 1.96
C GLY A 66 -19.38 -2.64 1.61
N ASP A 67 -19.75 -3.26 0.52
CA ASP A 67 -21.14 -3.46 0.11
C ASP A 67 -21.70 -4.83 0.53
N GLY A 68 -20.90 -5.62 1.24
CA GLY A 68 -21.23 -6.99 1.65
C GLY A 68 -21.05 -8.04 0.54
N ILE A 69 -20.51 -7.65 -0.61
CA ILE A 69 -20.27 -8.53 -1.76
C ILE A 69 -18.78 -8.56 -2.08
N TRP A 70 -18.24 -7.44 -2.57
CA TRP A 70 -16.83 -7.38 -2.97
C TRP A 70 -15.89 -7.59 -1.78
N ASP A 71 -16.17 -6.98 -0.64
CA ASP A 71 -15.37 -7.09 0.59
C ASP A 71 -15.37 -8.52 1.12
N VAL A 72 -16.53 -9.19 1.17
CA VAL A 72 -16.64 -10.59 1.55
C VAL A 72 -15.86 -11.50 0.59
N ASN A 73 -15.94 -11.26 -0.71
CA ASN A 73 -15.22 -12.05 -1.71
C ASN A 73 -13.71 -11.77 -1.67
N TYR A 74 -13.31 -10.53 -1.40
CA TYR A 74 -11.91 -10.15 -1.23
C TYR A 74 -11.28 -10.84 -0.01
N HIS A 75 -11.96 -10.86 1.14
CA HIS A 75 -11.50 -11.59 2.32
C HIS A 75 -11.40 -13.10 2.07
N LYS A 76 -12.37 -13.71 1.39
CA LYS A 76 -12.32 -15.13 1.00
C LYS A 76 -11.15 -15.41 0.06
N TRP A 77 -10.82 -14.49 -0.83
CA TRP A 77 -9.67 -14.62 -1.72
C TRP A 77 -8.35 -14.60 -0.93
N ILE A 78 -8.21 -13.73 0.08
CA ILE A 78 -7.04 -13.76 0.98
C ILE A 78 -6.94 -15.10 1.71
N ASP A 79 -8.07 -15.61 2.26
CA ASP A 79 -8.10 -16.93 2.91
C ASP A 79 -7.67 -18.06 1.96
N ALA A 80 -8.13 -18.02 0.71
CA ALA A 80 -7.75 -19.01 -0.29
C ALA A 80 -6.26 -18.96 -0.65
N LEU A 81 -5.67 -17.76 -0.70
CA LEU A 81 -4.22 -17.59 -0.89
C LEU A 81 -3.42 -18.13 0.30
N ILE A 82 -3.87 -17.85 1.54
CA ILE A 82 -3.25 -18.40 2.75
C ILE A 82 -3.31 -19.92 2.72
N ALA A 83 -4.46 -20.51 2.43
CA ALA A 83 -4.63 -21.96 2.34
C ALA A 83 -3.75 -22.58 1.24
N ASN A 84 -3.65 -21.92 0.06
CA ASN A 84 -2.72 -22.36 -0.99
C ASN A 84 -1.26 -22.33 -0.51
N ASN A 85 -0.86 -21.26 0.18
CA ASN A 85 0.52 -21.07 0.60
C ASN A 85 0.93 -21.95 1.80
N LEU A 86 -0.02 -22.46 2.56
CA LEU A 86 0.22 -23.46 3.60
C LEU A 86 0.40 -24.88 3.02
N ASP A 87 -0.11 -25.12 1.83
CA ASP A 87 0.05 -26.41 1.13
C ASP A 87 1.43 -26.49 0.46
N GLU A 88 2.31 -27.32 0.99
CA GLU A 88 3.68 -27.49 0.47
C GLU A 88 3.73 -28.14 -0.93
N SER A 89 2.65 -28.78 -1.37
CA SER A 89 2.56 -29.38 -2.71
C SER A 89 2.24 -28.36 -3.81
N LYS A 90 1.86 -27.13 -3.44
CA LYS A 90 1.46 -26.07 -4.37
C LYS A 90 2.54 -25.01 -4.55
N ASN A 91 2.53 -24.39 -5.72
CA ASN A 91 3.33 -23.20 -5.96
C ASN A 91 2.85 -22.05 -5.07
N LYS A 92 3.79 -21.35 -4.44
CA LYS A 92 3.51 -20.20 -3.60
C LYS A 92 2.96 -19.03 -4.44
N LYS A 93 2.05 -18.28 -3.84
CA LYS A 93 1.40 -17.09 -4.43
C LYS A 93 1.80 -15.86 -3.64
N TYR A 94 2.34 -14.87 -4.33
CA TYR A 94 2.90 -13.67 -3.71
C TYR A 94 1.93 -12.50 -3.82
N VAL A 95 1.76 -11.75 -2.74
CA VAL A 95 0.83 -10.61 -2.70
C VAL A 95 1.52 -9.37 -2.17
N PHE A 96 1.30 -8.24 -2.86
CA PHE A 96 1.67 -6.91 -2.42
C PHE A 96 0.41 -6.06 -2.21
N PHE A 97 0.17 -5.60 -0.99
CA PHE A 97 -0.97 -4.75 -0.62
C PHE A 97 -0.52 -3.29 -0.50
N ILE A 98 -1.26 -2.35 -1.13
CA ILE A 98 -0.93 -0.92 -1.14
C ILE A 98 -2.04 -0.11 -0.47
N CYS A 99 -1.68 0.73 0.49
CA CYS A 99 -2.50 1.76 1.13
C CYS A 99 -3.86 1.20 1.64
N HIS A 100 -4.93 1.36 0.89
CA HIS A 100 -6.26 0.87 1.29
C HIS A 100 -6.28 -0.66 1.45
N SER A 101 -5.71 -1.39 0.50
CA SER A 101 -5.62 -2.85 0.60
C SER A 101 -4.69 -3.31 1.73
N PHE A 102 -3.64 -2.56 2.05
CA PHE A 102 -2.82 -2.79 3.24
C PHE A 102 -3.66 -2.69 4.52
N GLN A 103 -4.53 -1.67 4.62
CA GLN A 103 -5.43 -1.50 5.76
C GLN A 103 -6.44 -2.66 5.87
N ILE A 104 -7.02 -3.10 4.75
CA ILE A 104 -7.89 -4.27 4.71
C ILE A 104 -7.13 -5.54 5.12
N ALA A 105 -5.90 -5.73 4.68
CA ALA A 105 -5.06 -6.85 5.10
C ALA A 105 -4.77 -6.79 6.62
N CYS A 106 -4.48 -5.62 7.19
CA CYS A 106 -4.34 -5.47 8.64
C CYS A 106 -5.60 -5.91 9.39
N ILE A 107 -6.80 -5.52 8.90
CA ILE A 107 -8.06 -5.98 9.47
C ILE A 107 -8.20 -7.50 9.34
N HIS A 108 -7.92 -8.06 8.15
CA HIS A 108 -8.03 -9.50 7.89
C HIS A 108 -7.14 -10.33 8.81
N PHE A 109 -5.90 -9.92 9.00
CA PHE A 109 -4.92 -10.59 9.85
C PHE A 109 -5.08 -10.24 11.35
N ASN A 110 -6.08 -9.41 11.71
CA ASN A 110 -6.28 -8.89 13.06
C ASN A 110 -4.99 -8.28 13.63
N PHE A 111 -4.33 -7.44 12.85
CA PHE A 111 -3.02 -6.89 13.14
C PHE A 111 -3.03 -5.36 13.19
N GLY A 112 -2.74 -4.82 14.37
CA GLY A 112 -2.86 -3.39 14.64
C GLY A 112 -4.31 -2.93 14.81
N GLU A 113 -4.48 -1.67 15.13
CA GLU A 113 -5.78 -1.03 15.31
C GLU A 113 -5.97 0.06 14.25
N LEU A 114 -7.04 -0.06 13.44
CA LEU A 114 -7.37 0.92 12.41
C LEU A 114 -8.13 2.09 13.00
N GLY A 115 -7.57 3.29 12.85
CA GLY A 115 -8.15 4.55 13.29
C GLY A 115 -8.25 5.59 12.19
N LEU A 116 -9.11 6.61 12.41
CA LEU A 116 -9.13 7.81 11.60
C LEU A 116 -8.02 8.75 12.09
N ARG A 117 -7.21 9.29 11.17
CA ARG A 117 -6.18 10.28 11.51
C ARG A 117 -6.82 11.61 11.93
N ASN A 118 -6.19 12.31 12.86
CA ASN A 118 -6.60 13.66 13.21
C ASN A 118 -6.40 14.64 12.06
N LYS A 119 -5.38 14.39 11.21
CA LYS A 119 -5.08 15.17 10.01
C LYS A 119 -4.71 14.23 8.89
N LYS A 120 -5.31 14.39 7.72
CA LYS A 120 -4.97 13.61 6.52
C LYS A 120 -3.48 13.77 6.17
N SER A 121 -2.83 12.70 5.80
CA SER A 121 -1.53 12.75 5.14
C SER A 121 -1.70 13.11 3.68
N PHE A 122 -0.84 14.00 3.18
CA PHE A 122 -0.80 14.36 1.77
C PHE A 122 0.62 14.80 1.38
N GLY A 123 1.27 14.05 0.50
CA GLY A 123 2.59 14.37 -0.07
C GLY A 123 3.69 13.41 0.36
N THR A 124 4.90 13.92 0.50
CA THR A 124 6.10 13.16 0.85
C THR A 124 6.40 13.27 2.35
N TYR A 125 6.76 12.14 2.96
CA TYR A 125 7.07 12.05 4.39
C TYR A 125 8.23 11.10 4.65
N PRO A 126 9.04 11.33 5.70
CA PRO A 126 10.02 10.35 6.14
C PRO A 126 9.33 9.14 6.76
N CYS A 127 9.83 7.96 6.45
CA CYS A 127 9.40 6.67 6.97
C CYS A 127 10.61 5.90 7.47
N TYR A 128 10.51 5.30 8.65
CA TYR A 128 11.63 4.70 9.35
C TYR A 128 11.50 3.18 9.34
N LEU A 129 12.57 2.51 8.92
CA LEU A 129 12.65 1.05 8.98
C LEU A 129 12.83 0.59 10.43
N THR A 130 12.10 -0.45 10.79
CA THR A 130 12.28 -1.17 12.07
C THR A 130 13.47 -2.12 11.98
N ALA A 131 13.80 -2.78 13.11
CA ALA A 131 14.81 -3.83 13.11
C ALA A 131 14.48 -4.99 12.11
N ASN A 132 13.20 -5.30 11.89
CA ASN A 132 12.78 -6.27 10.86
C ASN A 132 12.94 -5.68 9.44
N GLY A 133 12.58 -4.41 9.26
CA GLY A 133 12.65 -3.72 7.97
C GLY A 133 14.08 -3.58 7.42
N LEU A 134 15.06 -3.39 8.30
CA LEU A 134 16.48 -3.32 7.91
C LEU A 134 17.02 -4.63 7.28
N TYR A 135 16.36 -5.76 7.55
CA TYR A 135 16.71 -7.08 6.99
C TYR A 135 15.73 -7.54 5.91
N GLU A 136 14.76 -6.70 5.55
CA GLU A 136 13.76 -7.03 4.54
C GLU A 136 14.34 -6.84 3.13
N GLU A 137 14.35 -7.89 2.32
CA GLU A 137 14.93 -7.86 0.97
C GLU A 137 14.24 -6.82 0.05
N VAL A 138 12.94 -6.58 0.23
CA VAL A 138 12.19 -5.57 -0.55
C VAL A 138 12.69 -4.14 -0.29
N PHE A 139 13.28 -3.88 0.89
CA PHE A 139 13.83 -2.57 1.27
C PHE A 139 15.34 -2.47 1.14
N LYS A 140 15.98 -3.51 0.63
CA LYS A 140 17.43 -3.56 0.48
C LYS A 140 17.96 -2.42 -0.40
N GLY A 141 18.91 -1.66 0.14
CA GLY A 141 19.53 -0.53 -0.54
C GLY A 141 18.77 0.80 -0.42
N LEU A 142 17.58 0.81 0.19
CA LEU A 142 16.89 2.05 0.50
C LEU A 142 17.52 2.75 1.71
N PRO A 143 17.51 4.10 1.75
CA PRO A 143 17.97 4.86 2.90
C PRO A 143 17.05 4.68 4.12
N ASN A 144 17.56 4.98 5.31
CA ASN A 144 16.75 5.05 6.52
C ASN A 144 17.03 6.38 7.26
N PRO A 145 16.08 7.33 7.33
CA PRO A 145 14.71 7.21 6.81
C PRO A 145 14.65 7.18 5.27
N MET A 146 13.65 6.47 4.74
CA MET A 146 13.23 6.59 3.35
C MET A 146 12.13 7.64 3.22
N TYR A 147 12.06 8.37 2.11
CA TYR A 147 10.96 9.28 1.83
C TYR A 147 9.93 8.59 0.97
N ILE A 148 8.67 8.67 1.39
CA ILE A 148 7.55 7.95 0.79
C ILE A 148 6.42 8.89 0.39
N ALA A 149 5.66 8.51 -0.63
CA ALA A 149 4.40 9.17 -0.99
C ALA A 149 3.26 8.63 -0.11
N ASP A 150 2.59 9.52 0.62
CA ASP A 150 1.53 9.15 1.57
C ASP A 150 0.29 10.03 1.40
N PHE A 151 -0.85 9.39 1.08
CA PHE A 151 -2.14 10.02 0.80
C PHE A 151 -3.25 9.25 1.50
N ARG A 152 -3.50 9.53 2.80
CA ARG A 152 -4.43 8.74 3.59
C ARG A 152 -5.18 9.52 4.64
N SER A 153 -6.41 9.06 4.94
CA SER A 153 -7.23 9.53 6.05
C SER A 153 -7.22 8.58 7.24
N TYR A 154 -6.86 7.32 7.03
CA TYR A 154 -6.82 6.27 8.06
C TYR A 154 -5.39 5.84 8.35
N GLU A 155 -5.18 5.31 9.56
CA GLU A 155 -3.88 4.80 10.02
C GLU A 155 -4.07 3.49 10.78
N VAL A 156 -3.05 2.66 10.75
CA VAL A 156 -2.97 1.44 11.55
C VAL A 156 -1.99 1.68 12.67
N LEU A 157 -2.43 1.56 13.90
CA LEU A 157 -1.61 1.73 15.10
C LEU A 157 -1.27 0.37 15.71
N GLY A 158 -0.13 0.27 16.37
CA GLY A 158 0.30 -0.92 17.09
C GLY A 158 1.53 -0.66 17.92
N ASP A 159 1.65 -1.32 19.05
CA ASP A 159 2.59 -1.03 20.13
C ASP A 159 3.85 -1.91 20.15
N HIS A 160 4.03 -2.85 19.21
CA HIS A 160 5.14 -3.82 19.27
C HIS A 160 6.14 -3.72 18.10
N TYR A 161 6.37 -2.51 17.57
CA TYR A 161 7.23 -2.31 16.41
C TYR A 161 8.74 -2.26 16.70
N GLU A 162 9.15 -2.08 17.95
CA GLU A 162 10.58 -1.93 18.31
C GLU A 162 11.32 -3.26 18.40
N ALA A 163 10.63 -4.34 18.69
CA ALA A 163 11.24 -5.66 18.85
C ALA A 163 11.34 -6.41 17.52
N LYS A 164 12.51 -7.01 17.26
CA LYS A 164 12.65 -7.95 16.15
C LYS A 164 11.79 -9.19 16.41
N SER A 165 10.76 -9.39 15.60
CA SER A 165 9.90 -10.56 15.71
C SER A 165 10.48 -11.77 14.96
N ALA A 166 10.45 -12.92 15.59
CA ALA A 166 10.78 -14.20 14.93
C ALA A 166 9.60 -14.76 14.14
N THR A 167 8.37 -14.32 14.45
CA THR A 167 7.12 -14.81 13.87
C THR A 167 6.43 -13.73 13.04
N PHE A 168 5.55 -14.14 12.13
CA PHE A 168 4.67 -13.26 11.37
C PHE A 168 3.38 -12.97 12.14
N PRO A 169 2.75 -11.80 11.91
CA PRO A 169 3.20 -10.67 11.10
C PRO A 169 4.41 -9.92 11.67
N LYS A 170 5.20 -9.23 10.81
CA LYS A 170 6.35 -8.42 11.20
C LYS A 170 6.16 -6.98 10.75
N ILE A 171 6.25 -6.03 11.67
CA ILE A 171 6.30 -4.60 11.32
C ILE A 171 7.66 -4.30 10.70
N LEU A 172 7.66 -3.73 9.50
CA LEU A 172 8.85 -3.42 8.74
C LEU A 172 9.20 -1.95 8.75
N ALA A 173 8.19 -1.08 8.78
CA ALA A 173 8.38 0.37 8.78
C ALA A 173 7.28 1.07 9.57
N VAL A 174 7.64 2.25 10.11
CA VAL A 174 6.76 3.11 10.90
C VAL A 174 6.93 4.57 10.49
N GLU A 175 5.90 5.38 10.69
CA GLU A 175 6.02 6.83 10.46
C GLU A 175 6.88 7.50 11.54
N GLN A 176 7.37 8.71 11.24
CA GLN A 176 8.06 9.53 12.23
C GLN A 176 7.07 9.97 13.32
N ILE A 177 7.49 9.83 14.60
CA ILE A 177 6.78 10.47 15.70
C ILE A 177 7.04 11.98 15.65
N ASP A 178 5.97 12.78 15.70
CA ASP A 178 6.09 14.12 16.23
C ASP A 178 6.36 14.00 17.74
N MET A 179 7.49 14.52 18.21
CA MET A 179 7.88 14.47 19.64
C MET A 179 6.86 15.16 20.55
N MET A 180 5.96 15.95 20.00
CA MET A 180 4.85 16.62 20.70
C MET A 180 3.55 15.79 20.71
N ASP A 181 3.50 14.72 19.92
CA ASP A 181 2.36 13.83 19.83
C ASP A 181 2.72 12.48 20.47
N HIS A 182 2.17 12.20 21.65
CA HIS A 182 2.44 10.98 22.42
C HIS A 182 1.67 9.74 21.90
N ARG A 183 1.10 9.82 20.69
CA ARG A 183 0.41 8.67 20.07
C ARG A 183 1.42 7.63 19.59
N ASP A 184 0.93 6.39 19.50
CA ASP A 184 1.67 5.31 18.86
C ASP A 184 2.00 5.66 17.41
N ARG A 185 3.14 5.18 16.93
CA ARG A 185 3.53 5.37 15.53
C ARG A 185 2.62 4.58 14.62
N ALA A 186 2.15 5.22 13.55
CA ALA A 186 1.45 4.47 12.53
C ALA A 186 2.38 3.46 11.84
N ILE A 187 1.85 2.26 11.65
CA ILE A 187 2.53 1.18 10.94
C ILE A 187 2.49 1.51 9.44
N MET A 188 3.67 1.51 8.82
CA MET A 188 3.83 1.90 7.42
C MET A 188 4.14 0.74 6.48
N ALA A 189 4.62 -0.38 7.01
CA ALA A 189 4.80 -1.61 6.24
C ALA A 189 4.77 -2.84 7.14
N VAL A 190 4.18 -3.91 6.63
CA VAL A 190 4.03 -5.20 7.32
C VAL A 190 4.33 -6.34 6.37
N ARG A 191 5.09 -7.33 6.84
CA ARG A 191 5.17 -8.66 6.23
C ARG A 191 4.24 -9.60 7.00
N TYR A 192 3.13 -9.97 6.37
CA TYR A 192 2.09 -10.81 6.98
C TYR A 192 2.48 -12.29 7.00
N SER A 193 3.18 -12.74 5.94
CA SER A 193 3.75 -14.09 5.78
C SER A 193 4.99 -14.01 4.87
N PRO A 194 5.73 -15.09 4.63
CA PRO A 194 6.83 -15.07 3.67
C PRO A 194 6.42 -14.58 2.28
N GLU A 195 5.17 -14.79 1.87
CA GLU A 195 4.65 -14.48 0.54
C GLU A 195 3.81 -13.20 0.48
N MET A 196 3.40 -12.64 1.64
CA MET A 196 2.47 -11.51 1.70
C MET A 196 3.09 -10.32 2.41
N ILE A 197 3.15 -9.19 1.72
CA ILE A 197 3.68 -7.92 2.23
C ILE A 197 2.72 -6.80 1.88
N GLY A 198 2.73 -5.73 2.66
CA GLY A 198 1.99 -4.52 2.30
C GLY A 198 2.66 -3.26 2.84
N THR A 199 2.34 -2.14 2.18
CA THR A 199 2.75 -0.80 2.58
C THR A 199 1.56 0.12 2.71
N GLN A 200 1.57 0.97 3.75
CA GLN A 200 0.58 2.02 3.92
C GLN A 200 0.78 3.15 2.91
N PHE A 201 2.03 3.39 2.52
CA PHE A 201 2.42 4.37 1.52
C PHE A 201 2.30 3.81 0.10
N HIS A 202 2.50 4.67 -0.88
CA HIS A 202 2.39 4.38 -2.31
C HIS A 202 3.77 4.18 -2.95
N PRO A 203 4.34 2.95 -2.97
CA PRO A 203 5.64 2.69 -3.58
C PRO A 203 5.59 2.78 -5.11
N GLU A 204 4.40 2.68 -5.71
CA GLU A 204 4.17 2.86 -7.14
C GLU A 204 4.27 4.31 -7.58
N ALA A 205 4.17 5.27 -6.64
CA ALA A 205 4.23 6.69 -6.97
C ALA A 205 5.68 7.11 -7.26
N TYR A 206 5.92 7.61 -8.47
CA TYR A 206 7.24 8.14 -8.85
C TYR A 206 7.22 9.68 -8.93
N ALA A 207 8.34 10.29 -8.54
CA ALA A 207 8.43 11.73 -8.33
C ALA A 207 8.02 12.57 -9.55
N ALA A 208 8.49 12.23 -10.76
CA ALA A 208 8.16 12.96 -11.97
C ALA A 208 6.67 12.92 -12.30
N GLY A 209 6.03 11.74 -12.22
CA GLY A 209 4.59 11.60 -12.47
C GLY A 209 3.74 12.34 -11.44
N MET A 210 4.13 12.31 -10.17
CA MET A 210 3.47 13.10 -9.13
C MET A 210 3.64 14.61 -9.36
N TYR A 211 4.83 15.05 -9.71
CA TYR A 211 5.12 16.46 -10.01
C TYR A 211 4.22 16.97 -11.14
N ASP A 212 4.17 16.26 -12.26
CA ASP A 212 3.35 16.64 -13.41
C ASP A 212 1.85 16.62 -13.08
N TYR A 213 1.39 15.60 -12.35
CA TYR A 213 -0.01 15.44 -11.97
C TYR A 213 -0.49 16.56 -11.04
N PHE A 214 0.27 16.88 -9.98
CA PHE A 214 -0.14 17.88 -9.01
C PHE A 214 0.06 19.32 -9.46
N ASN A 215 0.92 19.58 -10.46
CA ASN A 215 1.05 20.91 -11.07
C ASN A 215 -0.06 21.24 -12.08
N GLN A 216 -0.94 20.32 -12.44
CA GLN A 216 -2.13 20.63 -13.22
C GLN A 216 -2.99 21.66 -12.47
N PRO A 217 -3.48 22.75 -13.13
CA PRO A 217 -4.15 23.85 -12.43
C PRO A 217 -5.30 23.42 -11.53
N GLU A 218 -6.14 22.50 -11.99
CA GLU A 218 -7.29 21.98 -11.23
C GLU A 218 -6.84 21.18 -10.01
N ARG A 219 -5.80 20.34 -10.16
CA ARG A 219 -5.25 19.53 -9.07
C ARG A 219 -4.56 20.39 -8.02
N LYS A 220 -3.78 21.37 -8.47
CA LYS A 220 -3.17 22.37 -7.58
C LYS A 220 -4.22 23.09 -6.75
N ALA A 221 -5.31 23.58 -7.40
CA ALA A 221 -6.38 24.29 -6.70
C ALA A 221 -7.02 23.40 -5.61
N MET A 222 -7.35 22.14 -5.92
CA MET A 222 -7.89 21.18 -4.94
C MET A 222 -6.95 20.94 -3.76
N VAL A 223 -5.65 20.73 -4.03
CA VAL A 223 -4.66 20.48 -2.98
C VAL A 223 -4.47 21.72 -2.09
N VAL A 224 -4.40 22.90 -2.69
CA VAL A 224 -4.27 24.16 -1.93
C VAL A 224 -5.52 24.43 -1.07
N GLU A 225 -6.71 24.13 -1.58
CA GLU A 225 -7.96 24.26 -0.83
C GLU A 225 -8.01 23.30 0.37
N GLU A 226 -7.62 22.04 0.18
CA GLU A 226 -7.73 21.00 1.23
C GLU A 226 -6.56 21.03 2.24
N HIS A 227 -5.34 21.35 1.78
CA HIS A 227 -4.10 21.19 2.56
C HIS A 227 -3.29 22.47 2.75
N GLY A 228 -3.63 23.54 2.06
CA GLY A 228 -2.95 24.84 2.10
C GLY A 228 -1.77 24.95 1.12
N GLU A 229 -1.47 26.19 0.74
CA GLU A 229 -0.42 26.49 -0.25
C GLU A 229 0.99 26.12 0.22
N GLU A 230 1.27 26.28 1.50
CA GLU A 230 2.58 25.93 2.08
C GLU A 230 2.87 24.42 1.92
N ARG A 231 1.86 23.58 2.19
CA ARG A 231 1.99 22.12 2.03
C ARG A 231 2.17 21.72 0.57
N PHE A 232 1.41 22.34 -0.34
CA PHE A 232 1.59 22.12 -1.78
C PHE A 232 3.02 22.48 -2.22
N ASN A 233 3.51 23.66 -1.85
CA ASN A 233 4.84 24.11 -2.22
C ASN A 233 5.96 23.23 -1.62
N GLN A 234 5.77 22.70 -0.41
CA GLN A 234 6.72 21.76 0.19
C GLN A 234 6.77 20.46 -0.62
N MET A 235 5.60 19.87 -0.92
CA MET A 235 5.52 18.66 -1.73
C MET A 235 6.18 18.82 -3.11
N VAL A 236 5.92 19.93 -3.79
CA VAL A 236 6.54 20.22 -5.11
C VAL A 236 8.06 20.31 -5.01
N ARG A 237 8.59 20.94 -3.94
CA ARG A 237 10.04 20.97 -3.69
C ARG A 237 10.61 19.57 -3.47
N ASP A 238 9.93 18.75 -2.66
CA ASP A 238 10.39 17.39 -2.35
C ASP A 238 10.41 16.48 -3.58
N LEU A 239 9.48 16.70 -4.52
CA LEU A 239 9.39 15.93 -5.78
C LEU A 239 10.39 16.38 -6.85
N ALA A 240 10.99 17.56 -6.72
CA ALA A 240 11.94 18.12 -7.68
C ALA A 240 13.39 17.65 -7.44
N HIS A 241 13.65 16.94 -6.36
CA HIS A 241 14.96 16.44 -5.93
C HIS A 241 14.97 14.91 -5.84
#